data_af82de69e0be9be1586d837ad00d9697
#
_entry.id   af82de69e0be9be1586d837ad00d9697
#
_cell.length_a   1.000
_cell.length_b   1.000
_cell.length_c   1.000
_cell.angle_alpha   90.00
_cell.angle_beta   90.00
_cell.angle_gamma   90.00
#
_symmetry.space_group_name_H-M   'P 1'
#
loop_
_entity.id
_entity.type
_entity.pdbx_description
1 polymer ?
#
loop_
_entity_poly.entity_id
_entity_poly.type
_entity_poly.pdbx_seq_one_letter_code
_entity_poly.pdbx_strand_id
1 'polypeptide(L)'
;MFNHSPQELSDLCAFALSTAKQKGATAAEADLSESVGQSVQVRLQEIEQIEHQQDKSLDITVYLGQSKGRASTADLSSRAIEETVQAALDIARYTAGDDCAGLADAELMAAEFGDLDKYHEWDLPSADAVELSLRCEAAAMQTDSRIKNSEGAGIQTSHYQFVYGNSHGFLQHQQGTRHSVSCAVVAEDGNGGMQRDYWYDLARSADELDSMEAVGRTAAERTVRRLNARSLPTGSYPVLFDTTVSASLIGHVVGGLSGGSLYRQSSFLLDSLGKQILPEFLSLREEPHIPRAWSSTYFDSEGVATRPRFVIENGIVQGYFLSSYSARKLGMQTTANAGGAHNLILNATCGSQAELLRQMGTGLLVTELMGQGVNMLTGDYSRGAAGFWVENGVIQYPVEEITVAGRLQDMLLGIEGVADDALRRSSHKVGSILIGSMTVAGQ
;
A
#
# COMPACT_ATOMS: atom_id res chain seq x y z
N MET A 1 -15.92 -15.72 12.15
CA MET A 1 -17.00 -15.97 11.14
C MET A 1 -17.76 -14.67 10.93
N PHE A 2 -18.11 -14.31 9.70
CA PHE A 2 -18.93 -13.14 9.39
C PHE A 2 -20.32 -13.22 10.02
N ASN A 3 -20.94 -12.08 10.34
CA ASN A 3 -22.32 -12.06 10.84
C ASN A 3 -23.35 -12.19 9.70
N HIS A 4 -22.95 -11.79 8.49
CA HIS A 4 -23.83 -11.79 7.32
C HIS A 4 -23.22 -12.61 6.20
N SER A 5 -24.07 -13.35 5.50
CA SER A 5 -23.70 -13.98 4.23
C SER A 5 -23.51 -12.93 3.12
N PRO A 6 -22.83 -13.26 2.02
CA PRO A 6 -22.71 -12.37 0.85
C PRO A 6 -24.06 -11.89 0.30
N GLN A 7 -25.09 -12.76 0.34
CA GLN A 7 -26.45 -12.41 -0.10
C GLN A 7 -27.10 -11.40 0.84
N GLU A 8 -27.01 -11.60 2.16
CA GLU A 8 -27.57 -10.65 3.14
C GLU A 8 -26.95 -9.28 3.03
N LEU A 9 -25.62 -9.17 2.86
CA LEU A 9 -24.96 -7.87 2.61
C LEU A 9 -25.44 -7.23 1.30
N SER A 10 -25.61 -8.03 0.25
CA SER A 10 -26.14 -7.54 -1.04
C SER A 10 -27.57 -7.03 -0.90
N ASP A 11 -28.42 -7.73 -0.15
CA ASP A 11 -29.81 -7.33 0.11
C ASP A 11 -29.87 -6.04 0.93
N LEU A 12 -29.00 -5.87 1.93
CA LEU A 12 -28.88 -4.64 2.73
C LEU A 12 -28.41 -3.45 1.87
N CYS A 13 -27.44 -3.67 0.98
CA CYS A 13 -26.99 -2.66 0.03
C CYS A 13 -28.11 -2.24 -0.92
N ALA A 14 -28.82 -3.20 -1.50
CA ALA A 14 -29.96 -2.96 -2.36
C ALA A 14 -31.10 -2.22 -1.62
N PHE A 15 -31.33 -2.55 -0.35
CA PHE A 15 -32.28 -1.86 0.52
C PHE A 15 -31.88 -0.39 0.74
N ALA A 16 -30.62 -0.10 1.03
CA ALA A 16 -30.13 1.28 1.20
C ALA A 16 -30.32 2.11 -0.08
N LEU A 17 -29.96 1.55 -1.24
CA LEU A 17 -30.12 2.21 -2.55
C LEU A 17 -31.60 2.45 -2.89
N SER A 18 -32.47 1.47 -2.65
CA SER A 18 -33.90 1.61 -2.90
C SER A 18 -34.53 2.66 -1.97
N THR A 19 -34.12 2.71 -0.71
CA THR A 19 -34.54 3.71 0.26
C THR A 19 -34.12 5.13 -0.16
N ALA A 20 -32.87 5.29 -0.63
CA ALA A 20 -32.40 6.57 -1.15
C ALA A 20 -33.24 7.05 -2.34
N LYS A 21 -33.55 6.16 -3.28
CA LYS A 21 -34.41 6.45 -4.42
C LYS A 21 -35.82 6.83 -4.01
N GLN A 22 -36.44 6.07 -3.09
CA GLN A 22 -37.79 6.34 -2.58
C GLN A 22 -37.89 7.69 -1.86
N LYS A 23 -36.83 8.11 -1.16
CA LYS A 23 -36.71 9.39 -0.47
C LYS A 23 -36.32 10.56 -1.40
N GLY A 24 -36.15 10.30 -2.71
CA GLY A 24 -35.97 11.33 -3.74
C GLY A 24 -34.52 11.61 -4.16
N ALA A 25 -33.57 10.75 -3.83
CA ALA A 25 -32.23 10.85 -4.41
C ALA A 25 -32.30 10.68 -5.94
N THR A 26 -31.59 11.52 -6.68
CA THR A 26 -31.46 11.41 -8.15
C THR A 26 -30.48 10.30 -8.55
N ALA A 27 -29.48 10.04 -7.70
CA ALA A 27 -28.56 8.93 -7.78
C ALA A 27 -28.04 8.59 -6.39
N ALA A 28 -27.55 7.37 -6.21
CA ALA A 28 -26.94 6.91 -4.96
C ALA A 28 -25.93 5.81 -5.22
N GLU A 29 -24.97 5.70 -4.33
CA GLU A 29 -24.02 4.58 -4.21
C GLU A 29 -23.89 4.19 -2.74
N ALA A 30 -23.67 2.91 -2.50
CA ALA A 30 -23.49 2.36 -1.16
C ALA A 30 -22.38 1.33 -1.13
N ASP A 31 -21.61 1.35 -0.06
CA ASP A 31 -20.57 0.39 0.28
C ASP A 31 -20.88 -0.21 1.65
N LEU A 32 -21.01 -1.53 1.72
CA LEU A 32 -21.17 -2.26 2.96
C LEU A 32 -19.94 -3.15 3.14
N SER A 33 -19.33 -3.06 4.29
CA SER A 33 -18.16 -3.88 4.63
C SER A 33 -18.34 -4.59 5.97
N GLU A 34 -17.75 -5.76 6.07
CA GLU A 34 -17.61 -6.52 7.29
C GLU A 34 -16.20 -7.13 7.35
N SER A 35 -15.55 -7.03 8.50
CA SER A 35 -14.27 -7.67 8.75
C SER A 35 -14.24 -8.38 10.09
N VAL A 36 -13.51 -9.49 10.13
CA VAL A 36 -13.27 -10.29 11.32
C VAL A 36 -11.79 -10.60 11.39
N GLY A 37 -11.18 -10.42 12.54
CA GLY A 37 -9.75 -10.65 12.68
C GLY A 37 -9.36 -11.11 14.08
N GLN A 38 -8.16 -11.66 14.16
CA GLN A 38 -7.46 -11.98 15.39
C GLN A 38 -6.03 -11.48 15.31
N SER A 39 -5.54 -10.90 16.37
CA SER A 39 -4.15 -10.50 16.55
C SER A 39 -3.63 -11.08 17.85
N VAL A 40 -2.47 -11.73 17.79
CA VAL A 40 -1.73 -12.25 18.94
C VAL A 40 -0.34 -11.64 18.92
N GLN A 41 0.09 -11.08 20.05
CA GLN A 41 1.42 -10.56 20.27
C GLN A 41 2.03 -11.17 21.52
N VAL A 42 3.27 -11.60 21.40
CA VAL A 42 4.11 -12.05 22.51
C VAL A 42 5.31 -11.16 22.65
N ARG A 43 5.83 -11.05 23.88
CA ARG A 43 7.05 -10.32 24.16
C ARG A 43 7.82 -10.97 25.30
N LEU A 44 9.13 -11.19 25.10
CA LEU A 44 10.01 -11.85 26.07
C LEU A 44 9.45 -13.22 26.52
N GLN A 45 8.92 -13.97 25.59
CA GLN A 45 8.32 -15.29 25.77
C GLN A 45 7.05 -15.31 26.66
N GLU A 46 6.39 -14.16 26.81
CA GLU A 46 5.10 -14.05 27.50
C GLU A 46 4.05 -13.47 26.56
N ILE A 47 2.79 -13.79 26.79
CA ILE A 47 1.68 -13.20 26.03
C ILE A 47 1.55 -11.73 26.44
N GLU A 48 1.69 -10.83 25.46
CA GLU A 48 1.47 -9.41 25.67
C GLU A 48 0.01 -9.02 25.37
N GLN A 49 -0.54 -9.56 24.25
CA GLN A 49 -1.88 -9.19 23.82
C GLN A 49 -2.53 -10.30 22.98
N ILE A 50 -3.84 -10.49 23.17
CA ILE A 50 -4.71 -11.23 22.27
C ILE A 50 -5.94 -10.37 22.02
N GLU A 51 -6.19 -10.05 20.75
CA GLU A 51 -7.35 -9.26 20.32
C GLU A 51 -8.18 -10.02 19.31
N HIS A 52 -9.49 -9.92 19.44
CA HIS A 52 -10.46 -10.30 18.42
C HIS A 52 -11.18 -9.06 17.96
N GLN A 53 -11.16 -8.82 16.67
CA GLN A 53 -11.77 -7.65 16.05
C GLN A 53 -12.92 -8.07 15.17
N GLN A 54 -14.01 -7.33 15.25
CA GLN A 54 -15.13 -7.49 14.36
C GLN A 54 -15.72 -6.13 14.05
N ASP A 55 -15.58 -5.71 12.81
CA ASP A 55 -16.04 -4.40 12.33
C ASP A 55 -17.03 -4.58 11.20
N LYS A 56 -17.98 -3.64 11.12
CA LYS A 56 -18.92 -3.54 10.01
C LYS A 56 -19.28 -2.10 9.76
N SER A 57 -19.54 -1.73 8.53
CA SER A 57 -20.03 -0.41 8.18
C SER A 57 -20.91 -0.42 6.94
N LEU A 58 -21.84 0.50 6.90
CA LEU A 58 -22.50 1.00 5.70
C LEU A 58 -22.06 2.44 5.49
N ASP A 59 -21.53 2.72 4.33
CA ASP A 59 -21.33 4.07 3.81
C ASP A 59 -22.30 4.30 2.66
N ILE A 60 -23.04 5.40 2.70
CA ILE A 60 -23.95 5.77 1.61
C ILE A 60 -23.65 7.19 1.14
N THR A 61 -23.53 7.36 -0.15
CA THR A 61 -23.49 8.66 -0.83
C THR A 61 -24.76 8.83 -1.66
N VAL A 62 -25.46 9.93 -1.47
CA VAL A 62 -26.63 10.28 -2.26
C VAL A 62 -26.41 11.58 -3.03
N TYR A 63 -27.06 11.68 -4.18
CA TYR A 63 -27.01 12.87 -5.03
C TYR A 63 -28.41 13.45 -5.20
N LEU A 64 -28.50 14.79 -5.11
CA LEU A 64 -29.67 15.60 -5.49
C LEU A 64 -29.22 16.52 -6.64
N GLY A 65 -29.35 16.05 -7.88
CA GLY A 65 -28.67 16.67 -9.02
C GLY A 65 -27.15 16.60 -8.84
N GLN A 66 -26.51 17.74 -8.74
CA GLN A 66 -25.05 17.87 -8.57
C GLN A 66 -24.62 18.08 -7.11
N SER A 67 -25.55 18.12 -6.18
CA SER A 67 -25.27 18.20 -4.75
C SER A 67 -25.16 16.79 -4.16
N LYS A 68 -24.09 16.50 -3.40
CA LYS A 68 -23.90 15.21 -2.75
C LYS A 68 -23.90 15.31 -1.24
N GLY A 69 -24.43 14.26 -0.59
CA GLY A 69 -24.29 14.06 0.84
C GLY A 69 -23.84 12.64 1.12
N ARG A 70 -23.05 12.46 2.16
CA ARG A 70 -22.55 11.15 2.62
C ARG A 70 -22.81 10.99 4.09
N ALA A 71 -23.24 9.80 4.49
CA ALA A 71 -23.36 9.38 5.87
C ALA A 71 -22.97 7.91 6.02
N SER A 72 -22.63 7.50 7.23
CA SER A 72 -22.23 6.12 7.53
C SER A 72 -22.79 5.65 8.86
N THR A 73 -22.92 4.33 9.01
CA THR A 73 -23.33 3.68 10.26
C THR A 73 -22.69 2.30 10.40
N ALA A 74 -22.42 1.88 11.63
CA ALA A 74 -22.05 0.50 11.96
C ALA A 74 -23.27 -0.38 12.31
N ASP A 75 -24.45 0.21 12.48
CA ASP A 75 -25.70 -0.52 12.70
C ASP A 75 -26.38 -0.80 11.36
N LEU A 76 -26.43 -2.07 10.96
CA LEU A 76 -27.02 -2.53 9.70
C LEU A 76 -28.51 -2.89 9.83
N SER A 77 -29.19 -2.51 10.94
CA SER A 77 -30.64 -2.64 11.04
C SER A 77 -31.35 -1.78 10.00
N SER A 78 -32.49 -2.23 9.50
CA SER A 78 -33.27 -1.47 8.50
C SER A 78 -33.55 -0.03 8.96
N ARG A 79 -33.83 0.16 10.24
CA ARG A 79 -34.09 1.48 10.83
C ARG A 79 -32.85 2.37 10.75
N ALA A 80 -31.68 1.87 11.16
CA ALA A 80 -30.44 2.64 11.12
C ALA A 80 -30.02 2.99 9.68
N ILE A 81 -30.25 2.07 8.74
CA ILE A 81 -30.02 2.33 7.31
C ILE A 81 -30.94 3.46 6.81
N GLU A 82 -32.25 3.42 7.13
CA GLU A 82 -33.18 4.49 6.74
C GLU A 82 -32.83 5.86 7.34
N GLU A 83 -32.38 5.89 8.60
CA GLU A 83 -31.93 7.09 9.29
C GLU A 83 -30.61 7.62 8.66
N THR A 84 -29.69 6.74 8.29
CA THR A 84 -28.42 7.10 7.62
C THR A 84 -28.66 7.65 6.22
N VAL A 85 -29.55 7.03 5.45
CA VAL A 85 -29.97 7.54 4.13
C VAL A 85 -30.60 8.93 4.27
N GLN A 86 -31.44 9.13 5.29
CA GLN A 86 -32.04 10.44 5.54
C GLN A 86 -31.01 11.50 5.90
N ALA A 87 -30.04 11.15 6.74
CA ALA A 87 -28.93 12.04 7.09
C ALA A 87 -28.09 12.45 5.85
N ALA A 88 -27.78 11.48 4.97
CA ALA A 88 -27.08 11.76 3.71
C ALA A 88 -27.89 12.72 2.81
N LEU A 89 -29.20 12.52 2.69
CA LEU A 89 -30.09 13.40 1.92
C LEU A 89 -30.16 14.81 2.52
N ASP A 90 -30.22 14.91 3.83
CA ASP A 90 -30.23 16.21 4.49
C ASP A 90 -28.92 16.97 4.27
N ILE A 91 -27.78 16.28 4.31
CA ILE A 91 -26.49 16.86 3.95
C ILE A 91 -26.51 17.33 2.47
N ALA A 92 -26.98 16.50 1.54
CA ALA A 92 -27.03 16.84 0.13
C ALA A 92 -27.86 18.10 -0.16
N ARG A 93 -28.99 18.31 0.57
CA ARG A 93 -29.84 19.50 0.42
C ARG A 93 -29.14 20.81 0.74
N TYR A 94 -28.16 20.78 1.64
CA TYR A 94 -27.41 21.98 2.06
C TYR A 94 -26.01 22.08 1.45
N THR A 95 -25.60 21.08 0.66
CA THR A 95 -24.32 21.09 -0.04
C THR A 95 -24.47 21.82 -1.37
N ALA A 96 -23.52 22.71 -1.68
CA ALA A 96 -23.47 23.37 -2.98
C ALA A 96 -23.27 22.33 -4.10
N GLY A 97 -23.93 22.57 -5.24
CA GLY A 97 -23.74 21.75 -6.41
C GLY A 97 -22.32 21.84 -6.97
N ASP A 98 -21.78 20.73 -7.45
CA ASP A 98 -20.50 20.65 -8.16
C ASP A 98 -20.73 19.91 -9.50
N ASP A 99 -20.49 20.59 -10.62
CA ASP A 99 -20.76 20.07 -11.97
C ASP A 99 -20.02 18.76 -12.29
N CYS A 100 -18.98 18.44 -11.52
CA CYS A 100 -18.24 17.19 -11.65
C CYS A 100 -18.73 16.08 -10.70
N ALA A 101 -19.62 16.39 -9.76
CA ALA A 101 -20.16 15.39 -8.82
C ALA A 101 -21.18 14.48 -9.52
N GLY A 102 -21.21 13.22 -9.11
CA GLY A 102 -22.13 12.20 -9.65
C GLY A 102 -21.46 10.84 -9.75
N LEU A 103 -22.27 9.82 -9.99
CA LEU A 103 -21.78 8.48 -10.28
C LEU A 103 -20.90 8.46 -11.54
N ALA A 104 -20.04 7.46 -11.64
CA ALA A 104 -19.39 7.12 -12.91
C ALA A 104 -20.45 6.77 -13.97
N ASP A 105 -20.11 6.94 -15.25
CA ASP A 105 -21.05 6.68 -16.34
C ASP A 105 -21.43 5.18 -16.39
N ALA A 106 -22.70 4.89 -16.61
CA ALA A 106 -23.25 3.54 -16.47
C ALA A 106 -22.59 2.50 -17.41
N GLU A 107 -22.19 2.93 -18.60
CA GLU A 107 -21.49 2.08 -19.58
C GLU A 107 -20.07 1.69 -19.20
N LEU A 108 -19.50 2.34 -18.17
CA LEU A 108 -18.17 2.03 -17.67
C LEU A 108 -18.19 0.98 -16.55
N MET A 109 -19.37 0.62 -16.06
CA MET A 109 -19.48 -0.39 -14.98
C MET A 109 -18.91 -1.72 -15.43
N ALA A 110 -18.23 -2.39 -14.50
CA ALA A 110 -17.70 -3.72 -14.76
C ALA A 110 -18.82 -4.72 -15.03
N ALA A 111 -18.67 -5.50 -16.08
CA ALA A 111 -19.63 -6.53 -16.49
C ALA A 111 -19.05 -7.95 -16.49
N GLU A 112 -17.73 -8.07 -16.46
CA GLU A 112 -17.02 -9.34 -16.47
C GLU A 112 -16.28 -9.53 -15.14
N PHE A 113 -16.44 -10.70 -14.55
CA PHE A 113 -15.86 -11.05 -13.27
C PHE A 113 -15.27 -12.45 -13.34
N GLY A 114 -14.14 -12.66 -12.70
CA GLY A 114 -13.50 -13.96 -12.51
C GLY A 114 -13.12 -14.15 -11.04
N ASP A 115 -12.53 -15.28 -10.74
CA ASP A 115 -11.95 -15.53 -9.44
C ASP A 115 -10.52 -14.97 -9.40
N LEU A 116 -10.29 -14.04 -8.47
CA LEU A 116 -8.95 -13.49 -8.19
C LEU A 116 -8.23 -14.24 -7.07
N ASP A 117 -8.82 -15.33 -6.60
CA ASP A 117 -8.22 -16.22 -5.59
C ASP A 117 -7.74 -15.48 -4.34
N LYS A 118 -8.60 -14.60 -3.80
CA LYS A 118 -8.24 -13.70 -2.68
C LYS A 118 -8.65 -14.21 -1.30
N TYR A 119 -9.47 -15.25 -1.21
CA TYR A 119 -10.03 -15.73 0.06
C TYR A 119 -9.50 -17.11 0.42
N HIS A 120 -8.70 -17.19 1.48
CA HIS A 120 -8.09 -18.39 2.02
C HIS A 120 -8.21 -18.36 3.54
N GLU A 121 -9.22 -19.00 4.08
CA GLU A 121 -9.46 -19.02 5.52
C GLU A 121 -8.34 -19.77 6.25
N TRP A 122 -7.86 -19.19 7.32
CA TRP A 122 -6.94 -19.82 8.25
C TRP A 122 -7.66 -19.96 9.59
N ASP A 123 -8.15 -21.18 9.84
CA ASP A 123 -8.73 -21.52 11.15
C ASP A 123 -7.59 -21.70 12.17
N LEU A 124 -7.19 -20.57 12.78
CA LEU A 124 -6.07 -20.51 13.72
C LEU A 124 -6.61 -20.25 15.14
N PRO A 125 -6.64 -21.27 16.03
CA PRO A 125 -6.96 -21.04 17.43
C PRO A 125 -5.97 -20.10 18.10
N SER A 126 -6.43 -19.28 19.04
CA SER A 126 -5.54 -18.31 19.73
C SER A 126 -4.36 -18.98 20.42
N ALA A 127 -4.53 -20.19 20.96
CA ALA A 127 -3.44 -20.95 21.58
C ALA A 127 -2.33 -21.30 20.57
N ASP A 128 -2.71 -21.72 19.37
CA ASP A 128 -1.76 -22.06 18.31
C ASP A 128 -1.08 -20.79 17.76
N ALA A 129 -1.82 -19.68 17.66
CA ALA A 129 -1.24 -18.38 17.29
C ALA A 129 -0.20 -17.89 18.30
N VAL A 130 -0.44 -18.12 19.61
CA VAL A 130 0.53 -17.86 20.68
C VAL A 130 1.77 -18.72 20.50
N GLU A 131 1.63 -20.03 20.31
CA GLU A 131 2.76 -20.96 20.12
C GLU A 131 3.62 -20.55 18.90
N LEU A 132 3.00 -20.26 17.78
CA LEU A 132 3.68 -19.80 16.56
C LEU A 132 4.42 -18.48 16.80
N SER A 133 3.81 -17.53 17.52
CA SER A 133 4.44 -16.24 17.85
C SER A 133 5.64 -16.42 18.79
N LEU A 134 5.54 -17.29 19.79
CA LEU A 134 6.64 -17.64 20.67
C LEU A 134 7.81 -18.28 19.92
N ARG A 135 7.55 -19.17 18.98
CA ARG A 135 8.57 -19.78 18.11
C ARG A 135 9.29 -18.74 17.26
N CYS A 136 8.54 -17.76 16.71
CA CYS A 136 9.10 -16.66 15.94
C CYS A 136 10.08 -15.83 16.79
N GLU A 137 9.66 -15.40 17.98
CA GLU A 137 10.49 -14.62 18.90
C GLU A 137 11.69 -15.41 19.39
N ALA A 138 11.50 -16.68 19.78
CA ALA A 138 12.59 -17.55 20.23
C ALA A 138 13.67 -17.71 19.15
N ALA A 139 13.28 -17.89 17.90
CA ALA A 139 14.22 -17.97 16.79
C ALA A 139 15.03 -16.67 16.62
N ALA A 140 14.39 -15.51 16.77
CA ALA A 140 15.10 -14.23 16.73
C ALA A 140 16.11 -14.09 17.87
N MET A 141 15.68 -14.36 19.10
CA MET A 141 16.52 -14.24 20.31
C MET A 141 17.72 -15.20 20.31
N GLN A 142 17.59 -16.36 19.65
CA GLN A 142 18.66 -17.38 19.58
C GLN A 142 19.62 -17.18 18.42
N THR A 143 19.31 -16.30 17.45
CA THR A 143 20.12 -16.12 16.23
C THR A 143 21.49 -15.54 16.50
N ASP A 144 21.59 -14.57 17.43
CA ASP A 144 22.87 -13.92 17.77
C ASP A 144 22.85 -13.48 19.23
N SER A 145 23.96 -13.70 19.94
CA SER A 145 24.07 -13.35 21.36
C SER A 145 24.00 -11.85 21.66
N ARG A 146 24.14 -11.01 20.65
CA ARG A 146 23.99 -9.54 20.74
C ARG A 146 22.52 -9.10 20.74
N ILE A 147 21.58 -9.96 20.36
CA ILE A 147 20.14 -9.69 20.56
C ILE A 147 19.87 -9.77 22.06
N LYS A 148 19.49 -8.63 22.66
CA LYS A 148 19.32 -8.50 24.12
C LYS A 148 17.88 -8.25 24.53
N ASN A 149 17.04 -7.75 23.63
CA ASN A 149 15.66 -7.44 23.92
C ASN A 149 14.76 -7.72 22.72
N SER A 150 13.49 -7.86 22.98
CA SER A 150 12.43 -8.03 21.99
C SER A 150 11.41 -6.92 22.14
N GLU A 151 10.93 -6.38 21.01
CA GLU A 151 9.71 -5.57 20.94
C GLU A 151 8.49 -6.43 20.65
N GLY A 152 8.69 -7.73 20.47
CA GLY A 152 7.67 -8.74 20.31
C GLY A 152 7.69 -9.40 18.94
N ALA A 153 6.98 -10.52 18.92
CA ALA A 153 6.59 -11.21 17.69
C ALA A 153 5.08 -11.43 17.71
N GLY A 154 4.46 -11.47 16.54
CA GLY A 154 3.02 -11.64 16.49
C GLY A 154 2.50 -12.17 15.18
N ILE A 155 1.29 -12.70 15.25
CA ILE A 155 0.50 -13.17 14.12
C ILE A 155 -0.80 -12.39 14.08
N GLN A 156 -1.18 -11.96 12.89
CA GLN A 156 -2.49 -11.38 12.64
C GLN A 156 -3.15 -12.13 11.49
N THR A 157 -4.42 -12.49 11.68
CA THR A 157 -5.28 -13.00 10.63
C THR A 157 -6.50 -12.10 10.50
N SER A 158 -6.94 -11.85 9.27
CA SER A 158 -8.16 -11.11 9.01
C SER A 158 -8.87 -11.62 7.77
N HIS A 159 -10.19 -11.61 7.85
CA HIS A 159 -11.13 -11.92 6.78
C HIS A 159 -11.96 -10.66 6.56
N TYR A 160 -12.18 -10.28 5.32
CA TYR A 160 -13.04 -9.17 5.00
C TYR A 160 -13.96 -9.52 3.83
N GLN A 161 -15.12 -8.91 3.83
CA GLN A 161 -16.02 -8.91 2.71
C GLN A 161 -16.65 -7.53 2.55
N PHE A 162 -17.00 -7.16 1.34
CA PHE A 162 -17.72 -5.94 1.07
C PHE A 162 -18.62 -6.10 -0.16
N VAL A 163 -19.64 -5.25 -0.19
CA VAL A 163 -20.56 -5.10 -1.32
C VAL A 163 -20.54 -3.63 -1.71
N TYR A 164 -20.25 -3.36 -2.96
CA TYR A 164 -20.48 -2.05 -3.56
C TYR A 164 -21.68 -2.12 -4.50
N GLY A 165 -22.56 -1.12 -4.40
CA GLY A 165 -23.70 -0.97 -5.29
C GLY A 165 -24.00 0.48 -5.62
N ASN A 166 -24.66 0.72 -6.76
CA ASN A 166 -25.11 2.05 -7.16
C ASN A 166 -26.45 2.04 -7.89
N SER A 167 -27.02 3.21 -8.07
CA SER A 167 -28.36 3.36 -8.68
C SER A 167 -28.41 3.12 -10.20
N HIS A 168 -27.27 2.78 -10.86
CA HIS A 168 -27.26 2.24 -12.24
C HIS A 168 -27.62 0.74 -12.27
N GLY A 169 -27.79 0.09 -11.11
CA GLY A 169 -28.06 -1.34 -10.97
C GLY A 169 -26.80 -2.18 -10.82
N PHE A 170 -25.62 -1.57 -10.68
CA PHE A 170 -24.41 -2.28 -10.31
C PHE A 170 -24.50 -2.71 -8.84
N LEU A 171 -24.20 -3.99 -8.58
CA LEU A 171 -24.16 -4.56 -7.24
C LEU A 171 -23.21 -5.74 -7.24
N GLN A 172 -22.07 -5.62 -6.56
CA GLN A 172 -21.04 -6.64 -6.58
C GLN A 172 -20.44 -6.86 -5.19
N HIS A 173 -20.28 -8.13 -4.85
CA HIS A 173 -19.63 -8.61 -3.63
C HIS A 173 -18.18 -8.99 -3.90
N GLN A 174 -17.29 -8.70 -2.96
CA GLN A 174 -15.93 -9.19 -2.93
C GLN A 174 -15.56 -9.62 -1.51
N GLN A 175 -14.65 -10.58 -1.42
CA GLN A 175 -14.09 -11.04 -0.15
C GLN A 175 -12.58 -11.29 -0.29
N GLY A 176 -11.89 -11.33 0.82
CA GLY A 176 -10.47 -11.65 0.85
C GLY A 176 -9.96 -11.91 2.26
N THR A 177 -8.77 -12.46 2.32
CA THR A 177 -8.05 -12.74 3.56
C THR A 177 -6.72 -12.03 3.58
N ARG A 178 -6.19 -11.84 4.77
CA ARG A 178 -4.86 -11.31 5.02
C ARG A 178 -4.29 -11.96 6.27
N HIS A 179 -3.15 -12.63 6.11
CA HIS A 179 -2.42 -13.24 7.20
C HIS A 179 -1.03 -12.65 7.25
N SER A 180 -0.53 -12.37 8.45
CA SER A 180 0.81 -11.80 8.63
C SER A 180 1.49 -12.36 9.86
N VAL A 181 2.80 -12.42 9.77
CA VAL A 181 3.71 -12.72 10.88
C VAL A 181 4.75 -11.62 10.94
N SER A 182 5.13 -11.18 12.12
CA SER A 182 6.14 -10.14 12.34
C SER A 182 6.98 -10.42 13.57
N CYS A 183 8.21 -9.90 13.55
CA CYS A 183 9.10 -9.91 14.71
C CYS A 183 9.96 -8.64 14.70
N ALA A 184 10.16 -8.04 15.87
CA ALA A 184 11.05 -6.89 16.06
C ALA A 184 11.92 -7.11 17.29
N VAL A 185 13.23 -6.89 17.14
CA VAL A 185 14.20 -7.13 18.19
C VAL A 185 15.21 -6.00 18.31
N VAL A 186 15.91 -5.97 19.45
CA VAL A 186 16.95 -4.99 19.76
C VAL A 186 18.27 -5.71 20.02
N ALA A 187 19.32 -5.27 19.34
CA ALA A 187 20.69 -5.72 19.52
C ALA A 187 21.54 -4.66 20.23
N GLU A 188 22.55 -5.12 21.00
CA GLU A 188 23.53 -4.28 21.67
C GLU A 188 24.95 -4.65 21.24
N ASP A 189 25.83 -3.65 21.10
CA ASP A 189 27.23 -3.85 20.69
C ASP A 189 28.19 -4.10 21.85
N GLY A 190 27.70 -4.09 23.10
CA GLY A 190 28.48 -4.24 24.30
C GLY A 190 29.17 -2.95 24.80
N ASN A 191 29.10 -1.85 24.05
CA ASN A 191 29.61 -0.53 24.38
C ASN A 191 28.53 0.51 24.67
N GLY A 192 27.26 0.08 24.70
CA GLY A 192 26.10 0.93 24.93
C GLY A 192 25.39 1.37 23.62
N GLY A 193 25.91 1.00 22.46
CA GLY A 193 25.22 1.19 21.20
C GLY A 193 24.10 0.15 21.02
N MET A 194 22.92 0.60 20.66
CA MET A 194 21.75 -0.24 20.42
C MET A 194 21.22 -0.02 19.02
N GLN A 195 20.74 -1.10 18.42
CA GLN A 195 20.05 -1.06 17.13
C GLN A 195 18.77 -1.89 17.21
N ARG A 196 17.76 -1.42 16.50
CA ARG A 196 16.47 -2.07 16.34
C ARG A 196 16.20 -2.27 14.86
N ASP A 197 15.68 -3.43 14.49
CA ASP A 197 15.08 -3.67 13.19
C ASP A 197 13.98 -4.74 13.33
N TYR A 198 13.28 -4.98 12.26
CA TYR A 198 12.17 -5.91 12.20
C TYR A 198 12.12 -6.65 10.87
N TRP A 199 11.37 -7.71 10.87
CA TRP A 199 10.93 -8.36 9.63
C TRP A 199 9.49 -8.81 9.76
N TYR A 200 8.82 -8.94 8.64
CA TYR A 200 7.48 -9.48 8.58
C TYR A 200 7.25 -10.16 7.22
N ASP A 201 6.27 -11.05 7.17
CA ASP A 201 5.71 -11.53 5.93
C ASP A 201 4.20 -11.40 5.94
N LEU A 202 3.61 -11.40 4.75
CA LEU A 202 2.20 -11.12 4.50
C LEU A 202 1.73 -11.92 3.30
N ALA A 203 0.63 -12.69 3.47
CA ALA A 203 0.06 -13.52 2.43
C ALA A 203 -1.47 -13.57 2.48
N ARG A 204 -2.09 -13.97 1.36
CA ARG A 204 -3.52 -14.29 1.28
C ARG A 204 -3.82 -15.66 1.88
N SER A 205 -2.93 -16.62 1.70
CA SER A 205 -2.99 -17.96 2.28
C SER A 205 -1.89 -18.14 3.31
N ALA A 206 -2.20 -18.78 4.44
CA ALA A 206 -1.20 -19.07 5.47
C ALA A 206 -0.05 -19.95 4.95
N ASP A 207 -0.32 -20.82 3.97
CA ASP A 207 0.67 -21.71 3.35
C ASP A 207 1.75 -20.95 2.55
N GLU A 208 1.50 -19.69 2.22
CA GLU A 208 2.44 -18.83 1.51
C GLU A 208 3.31 -17.99 2.45
N LEU A 209 3.01 -17.97 3.74
CA LEU A 209 3.83 -17.24 4.73
C LEU A 209 5.20 -17.92 4.87
N ASP A 210 6.22 -17.10 5.03
CA ASP A 210 7.51 -17.57 5.51
C ASP A 210 7.35 -18.26 6.87
N SER A 211 8.19 -19.26 7.16
CA SER A 211 8.14 -19.91 8.45
C SER A 211 8.41 -18.92 9.59
N MET A 212 7.78 -19.14 10.73
CA MET A 212 7.94 -18.29 11.92
C MET A 212 9.41 -18.08 12.27
N GLU A 213 10.20 -19.17 12.21
CA GLU A 213 11.63 -19.15 12.49
C GLU A 213 12.40 -18.34 11.42
N ALA A 214 12.00 -18.37 10.15
CA ALA A 214 12.64 -17.57 9.10
C ALA A 214 12.42 -16.08 9.33
N VAL A 215 11.18 -15.68 9.68
CA VAL A 215 10.86 -14.29 10.00
C VAL A 215 11.66 -13.80 11.21
N GLY A 216 11.69 -14.59 12.29
CA GLY A 216 12.47 -14.26 13.48
C GLY A 216 13.96 -14.12 13.19
N ARG A 217 14.57 -15.10 12.50
CA ARG A 217 15.99 -15.04 12.11
C ARG A 217 16.30 -13.81 11.26
N THR A 218 15.48 -13.55 10.26
CA THR A 218 15.68 -12.38 9.37
C THR A 218 15.63 -11.06 10.16
N ALA A 219 14.68 -10.93 11.10
CA ALA A 219 14.60 -9.75 11.97
C ALA A 219 15.89 -9.57 12.77
N ALA A 220 16.41 -10.64 13.37
CA ALA A 220 17.65 -10.61 14.15
C ALA A 220 18.89 -10.30 13.30
N GLU A 221 19.05 -10.95 12.16
CA GLU A 221 20.17 -10.72 11.23
C GLU A 221 20.20 -9.26 10.74
N ARG A 222 19.03 -8.71 10.38
CA ARG A 222 18.88 -7.31 9.99
C ARG A 222 19.29 -6.37 11.13
N THR A 223 18.85 -6.65 12.34
CA THR A 223 19.15 -5.82 13.51
C THR A 223 20.64 -5.82 13.83
N VAL A 224 21.25 -7.00 13.86
CA VAL A 224 22.70 -7.16 14.17
C VAL A 224 23.59 -6.49 13.12
N ARG A 225 23.23 -6.55 11.85
CA ARG A 225 23.98 -5.91 10.77
C ARG A 225 24.06 -4.39 10.91
N ARG A 226 23.18 -3.75 11.66
CA ARG A 226 23.14 -2.30 11.88
C ARG A 226 24.05 -1.83 13.03
N LEU A 227 24.57 -2.75 13.86
CA LEU A 227 25.44 -2.40 14.98
C LEU A 227 26.73 -1.74 14.52
N ASN A 228 27.24 -0.79 15.30
CA ASN A 228 28.44 0.01 15.04
C ASN A 228 28.30 0.87 13.76
N ALA A 229 27.12 1.41 13.52
CA ALA A 229 26.88 2.33 12.41
C ALA A 229 27.75 3.58 12.53
N ARG A 230 28.07 4.17 11.36
CA ARG A 230 28.90 5.36 11.25
C ARG A 230 28.16 6.41 10.43
N SER A 231 28.50 7.67 10.65
CA SER A 231 28.10 8.75 9.76
C SER A 231 28.97 8.76 8.50
N LEU A 232 28.52 9.43 7.45
CA LEU A 232 29.25 9.64 6.20
C LEU A 232 29.61 11.11 6.04
N PRO A 233 30.73 11.46 5.37
CA PRO A 233 30.98 12.82 4.90
C PRO A 233 29.85 13.27 3.97
N THR A 234 29.51 14.57 4.06
CA THR A 234 28.55 15.15 3.11
C THR A 234 29.14 15.13 1.70
N GLY A 235 28.37 14.65 0.73
CA GLY A 235 28.82 14.49 -0.64
C GLY A 235 27.72 14.06 -1.60
N SER A 236 28.10 13.87 -2.86
CA SER A 236 27.23 13.31 -3.89
C SER A 236 27.69 11.88 -4.20
N TYR A 237 26.76 10.94 -4.07
CA TYR A 237 27.05 9.51 -4.20
C TYR A 237 25.96 8.80 -5.03
N PRO A 238 26.29 7.71 -5.72
CA PRO A 238 25.29 6.77 -6.18
C PRO A 238 24.52 6.20 -4.97
N VAL A 239 23.20 6.04 -5.11
CA VAL A 239 22.35 5.53 -4.03
C VAL A 239 21.52 4.37 -4.55
N LEU A 240 21.66 3.22 -3.92
CA LEU A 240 20.84 2.04 -4.16
C LEU A 240 19.75 1.96 -3.08
N PHE A 241 18.50 2.11 -3.48
CA PHE A 241 17.35 1.89 -2.61
C PHE A 241 17.04 0.40 -2.58
N ASP A 242 17.15 -0.20 -1.40
CA ASP A 242 16.75 -1.60 -1.15
C ASP A 242 15.27 -1.83 -1.50
N THR A 243 14.91 -3.05 -1.89
CA THR A 243 13.52 -3.41 -2.23
C THR A 243 12.52 -3.12 -1.11
N THR A 244 12.96 -3.05 0.15
CA THR A 244 12.10 -2.68 1.29
C THR A 244 11.69 -1.22 1.30
N VAL A 245 12.41 -0.34 0.60
CA VAL A 245 12.17 1.11 0.57
C VAL A 245 11.92 1.67 -0.83
N SER A 246 12.37 0.97 -1.89
CA SER A 246 12.29 1.41 -3.28
C SER A 246 10.87 1.68 -3.78
N ALA A 247 9.90 0.88 -3.34
CA ALA A 247 8.49 1.05 -3.69
C ALA A 247 7.95 2.46 -3.31
N SER A 248 8.56 3.13 -2.32
CA SER A 248 8.18 4.49 -1.94
C SER A 248 8.48 5.52 -3.04
N LEU A 249 9.51 5.31 -3.86
CA LEU A 249 9.82 6.19 -5.00
C LEU A 249 8.69 6.13 -6.03
N ILE A 250 8.20 4.94 -6.34
CA ILE A 250 7.05 4.76 -7.25
C ILE A 250 5.76 5.29 -6.60
N GLY A 251 5.63 5.19 -5.27
CA GLY A 251 4.54 5.83 -4.53
C GLY A 251 4.46 7.35 -4.75
N HIS A 252 5.61 8.03 -4.86
CA HIS A 252 5.63 9.47 -5.22
C HIS A 252 5.20 9.71 -6.66
N VAL A 253 5.53 8.83 -7.60
CA VAL A 253 5.03 8.90 -8.99
C VAL A 253 3.51 8.74 -8.99
N VAL A 254 2.96 7.75 -8.28
CA VAL A 254 1.51 7.56 -8.15
C VAL A 254 0.84 8.80 -7.57
N GLY A 255 1.38 9.35 -6.49
CA GLY A 255 0.87 10.60 -5.88
C GLY A 255 0.92 11.78 -6.83
N GLY A 256 2.00 11.92 -7.60
CA GLY A 256 2.18 12.98 -8.60
C GLY A 256 1.26 12.85 -9.80
N LEU A 257 0.96 11.63 -10.24
CA LEU A 257 0.04 11.34 -11.35
C LEU A 257 -1.42 11.14 -10.89
N SER A 258 -1.73 11.32 -9.60
CA SER A 258 -3.11 11.18 -9.12
C SER A 258 -3.99 12.35 -9.56
N GLY A 259 -5.20 12.05 -10.01
CA GLY A 259 -6.14 13.07 -10.48
C GLY A 259 -6.41 14.16 -9.44
N GLY A 260 -6.45 13.79 -8.16
CA GLY A 260 -6.60 14.72 -7.05
C GLY A 260 -5.47 15.76 -6.94
N SER A 261 -4.23 15.34 -7.13
CA SER A 261 -3.07 16.24 -7.14
C SER A 261 -3.05 17.11 -8.39
N LEU A 262 -3.42 16.55 -9.54
CA LEU A 262 -3.39 17.24 -10.83
C LEU A 262 -4.42 18.37 -10.93
N TYR A 263 -5.71 18.10 -10.65
CA TYR A 263 -6.72 19.16 -10.78
C TYR A 263 -6.58 20.27 -9.72
N ARG A 264 -5.99 19.96 -8.56
CA ARG A 264 -5.63 20.98 -7.56
C ARG A 264 -4.31 21.69 -7.83
N GLN A 265 -3.62 21.34 -8.93
CA GLN A 265 -2.30 21.88 -9.30
C GLN A 265 -1.26 21.71 -8.18
N SER A 266 -1.31 20.62 -7.45
CA SER A 266 -0.43 20.30 -6.32
C SER A 266 0.47 19.10 -6.60
N SER A 267 1.06 19.04 -7.80
CA SER A 267 1.93 17.95 -8.25
C SER A 267 3.18 18.47 -8.94
N PHE A 268 4.30 17.80 -8.68
CA PHE A 268 5.55 18.01 -9.43
C PHE A 268 5.51 17.38 -10.85
N LEU A 269 4.44 16.62 -11.18
CA LEU A 269 4.21 15.99 -12.47
C LEU A 269 3.02 16.62 -13.24
N LEU A 270 2.76 17.91 -13.02
CA LEU A 270 1.79 18.63 -13.83
C LEU A 270 2.15 18.57 -15.30
N ASP A 271 1.14 18.41 -16.16
CA ASP A 271 1.27 18.35 -17.63
C ASP A 271 2.30 17.32 -18.12
N SER A 272 2.48 16.22 -17.39
CA SER A 272 3.46 15.19 -17.71
C SER A 272 2.98 14.16 -18.76
N LEU A 273 1.71 14.16 -19.15
CA LEU A 273 1.20 13.25 -20.16
C LEU A 273 1.99 13.40 -21.47
N GLY A 274 2.51 12.30 -22.00
CA GLY A 274 3.37 12.26 -23.17
C GLY A 274 4.81 12.73 -22.94
N LYS A 275 5.20 13.07 -21.69
CA LYS A 275 6.57 13.49 -21.36
C LYS A 275 7.34 12.34 -20.71
N GLN A 276 8.63 12.35 -20.90
CA GLN A 276 9.55 11.42 -20.27
C GLN A 276 9.79 11.81 -18.82
N ILE A 277 9.56 10.87 -17.89
CA ILE A 277 9.84 11.03 -16.45
C ILE A 277 10.68 9.90 -15.86
N LEU A 278 10.89 8.82 -16.62
CA LEU A 278 11.80 7.73 -16.32
C LEU A 278 12.77 7.51 -17.49
N PRO A 279 13.89 6.83 -17.32
CA PRO A 279 14.72 6.36 -18.43
C PRO A 279 13.91 5.51 -19.43
N GLU A 280 14.30 5.54 -20.71
CA GLU A 280 13.62 4.85 -21.81
C GLU A 280 13.50 3.31 -21.59
N PHE A 281 14.44 2.71 -20.87
CA PHE A 281 14.40 1.28 -20.57
C PHE A 281 13.43 0.87 -19.47
N LEU A 282 12.73 1.83 -18.83
CA LEU A 282 11.78 1.57 -17.77
C LEU A 282 10.33 1.79 -18.22
N SER A 283 9.48 0.88 -17.78
CA SER A 283 8.03 0.96 -17.95
C SER A 283 7.33 0.60 -16.65
N LEU A 284 6.28 1.34 -16.31
CA LEU A 284 5.42 1.07 -15.16
C LEU A 284 4.06 0.59 -15.67
N ARG A 285 3.74 -0.67 -15.40
CA ARG A 285 2.50 -1.31 -15.81
C ARG A 285 1.55 -1.48 -14.63
N GLU A 286 0.27 -1.22 -14.85
CA GLU A 286 -0.80 -1.48 -13.90
C GLU A 286 -1.54 -2.76 -14.30
N GLU A 287 -1.60 -3.73 -13.36
CA GLU A 287 -2.15 -5.07 -13.57
C GLU A 287 -3.20 -5.39 -12.49
N PRO A 288 -4.48 -5.08 -12.76
CA PRO A 288 -5.54 -5.23 -11.75
C PRO A 288 -6.06 -6.66 -11.58
N HIS A 289 -5.63 -7.64 -12.39
CA HIS A 289 -6.24 -8.99 -12.41
C HIS A 289 -5.28 -10.12 -12.04
N ILE A 290 -4.20 -9.83 -11.32
CA ILE A 290 -3.25 -10.86 -10.85
C ILE A 290 -3.89 -11.63 -9.70
N PRO A 291 -4.03 -12.97 -9.80
CA PRO A 291 -4.54 -13.78 -8.68
C PRO A 291 -3.71 -13.57 -7.40
N ARG A 292 -4.37 -13.52 -6.26
CA ARG A 292 -3.81 -13.32 -4.91
C ARG A 292 -3.08 -11.99 -4.69
N ALA A 293 -2.88 -11.15 -5.71
CA ALA A 293 -2.20 -9.89 -5.49
C ALA A 293 -3.05 -8.88 -4.68
N TRP A 294 -2.37 -7.95 -4.01
CA TRP A 294 -2.99 -7.14 -2.96
C TRP A 294 -4.03 -6.16 -3.47
N SER A 295 -3.80 -5.54 -4.62
CA SER A 295 -4.71 -4.54 -5.21
C SER A 295 -5.45 -5.07 -6.44
N SER A 296 -5.65 -6.39 -6.53
CA SER A 296 -6.42 -7.00 -7.61
C SER A 296 -7.92 -6.82 -7.41
N THR A 297 -8.59 -6.33 -8.47
CA THR A 297 -10.04 -6.13 -8.49
C THR A 297 -10.53 -5.97 -9.93
N TYR A 298 -11.76 -6.37 -10.22
CA TYR A 298 -12.40 -6.17 -11.53
C TYR A 298 -13.08 -4.81 -11.67
N PHE A 299 -13.24 -4.08 -10.57
CA PHE A 299 -13.81 -2.74 -10.56
C PHE A 299 -13.16 -1.87 -9.48
N ASP A 300 -13.11 -0.58 -9.71
CA ASP A 300 -12.63 0.40 -8.74
C ASP A 300 -13.72 0.79 -7.72
N SER A 301 -13.44 1.72 -6.83
CA SER A 301 -14.39 2.15 -5.79
C SER A 301 -15.66 2.86 -6.33
N GLU A 302 -15.77 3.09 -7.64
CA GLU A 302 -16.96 3.64 -8.30
C GLU A 302 -17.67 2.59 -9.17
N GLY A 303 -17.21 1.31 -9.14
CA GLY A 303 -17.76 0.21 -9.95
C GLY A 303 -17.23 0.20 -11.39
N VAL A 304 -16.30 1.08 -11.75
CA VAL A 304 -15.74 1.18 -13.10
C VAL A 304 -14.81 -0.01 -13.37
N ALA A 305 -14.96 -0.62 -14.54
CA ALA A 305 -14.16 -1.77 -14.98
C ALA A 305 -12.67 -1.45 -15.04
N THR A 306 -11.86 -2.21 -14.31
CA THR A 306 -10.40 -2.11 -14.33
C THR A 306 -9.80 -2.83 -15.54
N ARG A 307 -8.65 -2.37 -16.01
CA ARG A 307 -7.96 -2.97 -17.16
C ARG A 307 -6.44 -2.90 -17.00
N PRO A 308 -5.70 -3.90 -17.48
CA PRO A 308 -4.25 -3.78 -17.63
C PRO A 308 -3.89 -2.61 -18.54
N ARG A 309 -2.89 -1.82 -18.13
CA ARG A 309 -2.42 -0.70 -18.93
C ARG A 309 -0.97 -0.32 -18.60
N PHE A 310 -0.30 0.36 -19.50
CA PHE A 310 0.90 1.10 -19.16
C PHE A 310 0.52 2.46 -18.57
N VAL A 311 1.04 2.77 -17.39
CA VAL A 311 1.00 4.11 -16.80
C VAL A 311 2.15 4.93 -17.36
N ILE A 312 3.32 4.29 -17.46
CA ILE A 312 4.52 4.81 -18.10
C ILE A 312 5.05 3.71 -19.03
N GLU A 313 5.33 4.05 -20.26
CA GLU A 313 5.89 3.14 -21.25
C GLU A 313 7.15 3.75 -21.85
N ASN A 314 8.26 3.01 -21.80
CA ASN A 314 9.56 3.49 -22.26
C ASN A 314 9.92 4.88 -21.70
N GLY A 315 9.70 5.05 -20.41
CA GLY A 315 9.94 6.30 -19.67
C GLY A 315 8.89 7.39 -19.84
N ILE A 316 7.93 7.25 -20.76
CA ILE A 316 6.96 8.27 -21.15
C ILE A 316 5.61 8.01 -20.46
N VAL A 317 5.03 9.03 -19.83
CA VAL A 317 3.72 8.94 -19.19
C VAL A 317 2.61 8.72 -20.23
N GLN A 318 1.88 7.61 -20.12
CA GLN A 318 0.77 7.24 -20.98
C GLN A 318 -0.59 7.61 -20.39
N GLY A 319 -0.68 7.76 -19.08
CA GLY A 319 -1.94 8.08 -18.41
C GLY A 319 -1.77 8.43 -16.93
N TYR A 320 -2.83 9.00 -16.38
CA TYR A 320 -2.95 9.39 -14.98
C TYR A 320 -3.75 8.36 -14.18
N PHE A 321 -3.83 8.51 -12.87
CA PHE A 321 -4.70 7.73 -11.98
C PHE A 321 -5.96 8.56 -11.67
N LEU A 322 -7.05 8.33 -12.39
CA LEU A 322 -8.24 9.16 -12.37
C LEU A 322 -9.46 8.39 -11.87
N SER A 323 -10.16 8.95 -10.89
CA SER A 323 -11.57 8.66 -10.61
C SER A 323 -12.46 9.41 -11.60
N SER A 324 -13.75 9.10 -11.65
CA SER A 324 -14.71 9.84 -12.50
C SER A 324 -14.75 11.33 -12.15
N TYR A 325 -14.73 11.67 -10.86
CA TYR A 325 -14.70 13.06 -10.41
C TYR A 325 -13.46 13.80 -10.90
N SER A 326 -12.28 13.25 -10.65
CA SER A 326 -11.02 13.91 -11.04
C SER A 326 -10.85 13.98 -12.55
N ALA A 327 -11.34 12.97 -13.27
CA ALA A 327 -11.36 12.97 -14.73
C ALA A 327 -12.22 14.12 -15.28
N ARG A 328 -13.45 14.29 -14.75
CA ARG A 328 -14.32 15.42 -15.14
C ARG A 328 -13.69 16.77 -14.85
N LYS A 329 -13.03 16.95 -13.68
CA LYS A 329 -12.28 18.19 -13.34
C LYS A 329 -11.17 18.49 -14.33
N LEU A 330 -10.56 17.47 -14.93
CA LEU A 330 -9.46 17.59 -15.91
C LEU A 330 -9.94 17.55 -17.37
N GLY A 331 -11.24 17.40 -17.63
CA GLY A 331 -11.78 17.23 -18.99
C GLY A 331 -11.32 15.92 -19.67
N MET A 332 -11.08 14.88 -18.88
CA MET A 332 -10.59 13.55 -19.29
C MET A 332 -11.62 12.47 -18.99
N GLN A 333 -11.29 11.22 -19.34
CA GLN A 333 -12.04 10.02 -18.93
C GLN A 333 -11.39 9.36 -17.72
N THR A 334 -12.20 8.72 -16.86
CA THR A 334 -11.71 7.92 -15.74
C THR A 334 -10.80 6.79 -16.23
N THR A 335 -9.81 6.46 -15.42
CA THR A 335 -8.90 5.34 -15.65
C THR A 335 -9.18 4.16 -14.73
N ALA A 336 -10.39 4.13 -14.11
CA ALA A 336 -10.79 3.16 -13.10
C ALA A 336 -9.84 3.12 -11.89
N ASN A 337 -9.48 4.30 -11.40
CA ASN A 337 -8.60 4.46 -10.25
C ASN A 337 -9.25 5.24 -9.09
N ALA A 338 -10.57 5.19 -8.98
CA ALA A 338 -11.22 5.57 -7.73
C ALA A 338 -10.79 4.59 -6.62
N GLY A 339 -10.22 5.14 -5.55
CA GLY A 339 -9.59 4.33 -4.50
C GLY A 339 -8.08 4.13 -4.64
N GLY A 340 -7.47 4.47 -5.78
CA GLY A 340 -6.02 4.46 -5.98
C GLY A 340 -5.55 3.56 -7.12
N ALA A 341 -4.23 3.34 -7.16
CA ALA A 341 -3.61 2.44 -8.12
C ALA A 341 -3.86 0.97 -7.76
N HIS A 342 -3.94 0.14 -8.78
CA HIS A 342 -3.96 -1.33 -8.64
C HIS A 342 -2.54 -1.89 -8.48
N ASN A 343 -2.31 -3.17 -8.81
CA ASN A 343 -0.96 -3.70 -8.73
C ASN A 343 -0.07 -3.01 -9.78
N LEU A 344 1.02 -2.41 -9.34
CA LEU A 344 1.99 -1.76 -10.20
C LEU A 344 3.24 -2.62 -10.33
N ILE A 345 3.74 -2.75 -11.56
CA ILE A 345 4.94 -3.51 -11.88
C ILE A 345 5.90 -2.59 -12.61
N LEU A 346 7.06 -2.33 -11.98
CA LEU A 346 8.21 -1.70 -12.64
C LEU A 346 9.10 -2.83 -13.18
N ASN A 347 9.42 -2.79 -14.47
CA ASN A 347 10.26 -3.84 -15.05
C ASN A 347 11.68 -3.83 -14.47
N ALA A 348 12.20 -5.01 -14.20
CA ALA A 348 13.61 -5.20 -13.82
C ALA A 348 14.54 -5.02 -15.02
N THR A 349 15.77 -4.57 -14.77
CA THR A 349 16.85 -4.42 -15.75
C THR A 349 18.00 -5.39 -15.51
N CYS A 350 18.04 -6.01 -14.33
CA CYS A 350 19.02 -7.03 -13.94
C CYS A 350 18.40 -8.03 -12.96
N GLY A 351 19.08 -9.16 -12.72
CA GLY A 351 18.53 -10.28 -11.96
C GLY A 351 18.57 -10.12 -10.44
N SER A 352 19.40 -9.24 -9.89
CA SER A 352 19.57 -9.17 -8.42
C SER A 352 20.12 -7.84 -7.92
N GLN A 353 19.87 -7.53 -6.64
CA GLN A 353 20.50 -6.41 -5.94
C GLN A 353 22.04 -6.51 -5.96
N ALA A 354 22.61 -7.72 -5.89
CA ALA A 354 24.04 -7.93 -5.95
C ALA A 354 24.66 -7.46 -7.30
N GLU A 355 23.90 -7.54 -8.38
CA GLU A 355 24.33 -6.97 -9.67
C GLU A 355 24.33 -5.45 -9.64
N LEU A 356 23.32 -4.83 -9.04
CA LEU A 356 23.28 -3.37 -8.85
C LEU A 356 24.39 -2.88 -7.91
N LEU A 357 24.72 -3.62 -6.85
CA LEU A 357 25.87 -3.29 -5.99
C LEU A 357 27.18 -3.27 -6.77
N ARG A 358 27.38 -4.25 -7.65
CA ARG A 358 28.58 -4.28 -8.54
C ARG A 358 28.58 -3.15 -9.55
N GLN A 359 27.42 -2.84 -10.15
CA GLN A 359 27.26 -1.72 -11.08
C GLN A 359 27.54 -0.39 -10.37
N MET A 360 27.01 -0.19 -9.16
CA MET A 360 27.24 0.99 -8.33
C MET A 360 28.71 1.19 -7.98
N GLY A 361 29.43 0.11 -7.74
CA GLY A 361 30.82 0.14 -7.31
C GLY A 361 30.97 0.72 -5.91
N THR A 362 31.01 2.04 -5.76
CA THR A 362 31.08 2.73 -4.47
C THR A 362 29.89 3.67 -4.31
N GLY A 363 29.19 3.56 -3.18
CA GLY A 363 27.98 4.34 -2.90
C GLY A 363 27.25 3.91 -1.64
N LEU A 364 26.01 4.33 -1.51
CA LEU A 364 25.16 4.07 -0.35
C LEU A 364 24.02 3.11 -0.70
N LEU A 365 23.92 2.00 0.02
CA LEU A 365 22.71 1.15 0.05
C LEU A 365 21.78 1.65 1.16
N VAL A 366 20.62 2.16 0.81
CA VAL A 366 19.59 2.63 1.74
C VAL A 366 18.60 1.51 2.05
N THR A 367 18.47 1.13 3.31
CA THR A 367 17.54 0.08 3.78
C THR A 367 16.43 0.60 4.69
N GLU A 368 16.54 1.86 5.12
CA GLU A 368 15.53 2.54 5.92
C GLU A 368 15.42 4.01 5.54
N LEU A 369 14.20 4.53 5.51
CA LEU A 369 13.91 5.93 5.27
C LEU A 369 13.04 6.47 6.40
N MET A 370 13.42 7.65 6.93
CA MET A 370 12.75 8.30 8.05
C MET A 370 12.21 9.68 7.65
N GLY A 371 11.14 10.10 8.33
CA GLY A 371 10.53 11.40 8.13
C GLY A 371 9.67 11.50 6.85
N GLN A 372 9.03 12.65 6.68
CA GLN A 372 8.09 12.96 5.59
C GLN A 372 8.59 14.12 4.70
N GLY A 373 9.91 14.28 4.59
CA GLY A 373 10.56 15.38 3.88
C GLY A 373 10.46 15.30 2.35
N VAL A 374 9.23 15.23 1.83
CA VAL A 374 8.97 15.22 0.39
C VAL A 374 7.90 16.27 0.06
N ASN A 375 8.26 17.24 -0.76
CA ASN A 375 7.33 18.25 -1.25
C ASN A 375 6.75 17.81 -2.59
N MET A 376 5.51 17.32 -2.57
CA MET A 376 4.84 16.82 -3.78
C MET A 376 4.51 17.91 -4.80
N LEU A 377 4.55 19.18 -4.43
CA LEU A 377 4.31 20.29 -5.37
C LEU A 377 5.58 20.60 -6.20
N THR A 378 6.75 20.63 -5.56
CA THR A 378 8.03 21.02 -6.19
C THR A 378 8.87 19.80 -6.60
N GLY A 379 8.66 18.67 -5.99
CA GLY A 379 9.48 17.46 -6.14
C GLY A 379 10.72 17.46 -5.23
N ASP A 380 10.87 18.41 -4.31
CA ASP A 380 11.99 18.40 -3.38
C ASP A 380 11.88 17.19 -2.44
N TYR A 381 12.97 16.43 -2.38
CA TYR A 381 13.10 15.20 -1.61
C TYR A 381 14.23 15.35 -0.60
N SER A 382 13.95 15.16 0.68
CA SER A 382 14.95 15.18 1.75
C SER A 382 14.48 14.29 2.90
N ARG A 383 15.06 13.09 3.04
CA ARG A 383 14.66 12.14 4.07
C ARG A 383 15.83 11.64 4.87
N GLY A 384 15.65 11.50 6.17
CA GLY A 384 16.56 10.74 7.00
C GLY A 384 16.70 9.31 6.46
N ALA A 385 17.89 8.74 6.53
CA ALA A 385 18.17 7.43 6.01
C ALA A 385 19.14 6.64 6.91
N ALA A 386 19.02 5.32 6.84
CA ALA A 386 20.03 4.39 7.35
C ALA A 386 20.24 3.28 6.30
N GLY A 387 21.41 2.66 6.36
CA GLY A 387 21.76 1.62 5.40
C GLY A 387 23.22 1.19 5.53
N PHE A 388 23.89 1.03 4.40
CA PHE A 388 25.25 0.50 4.37
C PHE A 388 26.12 1.24 3.36
N TRP A 389 27.35 1.53 3.74
CA TRP A 389 28.37 1.98 2.81
C TRP A 389 28.90 0.80 1.99
N VAL A 390 29.08 1.03 0.71
CA VAL A 390 29.53 0.03 -0.27
C VAL A 390 30.79 0.53 -0.95
N GLU A 391 31.79 -0.35 -1.09
CA GLU A 391 33.00 -0.11 -1.87
C GLU A 391 33.29 -1.31 -2.77
N ASN A 392 33.62 -1.05 -4.04
CA ASN A 392 33.85 -2.09 -5.03
C ASN A 392 32.74 -3.15 -5.13
N GLY A 393 31.48 -2.71 -4.93
CA GLY A 393 30.32 -3.60 -4.96
C GLY A 393 30.12 -4.46 -3.70
N VAL A 394 30.90 -4.21 -2.63
CA VAL A 394 30.86 -4.98 -1.38
C VAL A 394 30.43 -4.08 -0.22
N ILE A 395 29.46 -4.52 0.56
CA ILE A 395 29.02 -3.85 1.79
C ILE A 395 30.15 -3.84 2.79
N GLN A 396 30.50 -2.66 3.33
CA GLN A 396 31.62 -2.45 4.24
C GLN A 396 31.17 -2.28 5.70
N TYR A 397 30.29 -1.33 5.95
CA TYR A 397 29.81 -1.00 7.31
C TYR A 397 28.44 -0.35 7.27
N PRO A 398 27.65 -0.47 8.36
CA PRO A 398 26.38 0.22 8.46
C PRO A 398 26.54 1.73 8.64
N VAL A 399 25.56 2.46 8.14
CA VAL A 399 25.51 3.93 8.15
C VAL A 399 24.17 4.39 8.71
N GLU A 400 24.19 5.39 9.58
CA GLU A 400 23.00 6.05 10.13
C GLU A 400 23.22 7.55 10.32
N GLU A 401 22.20 8.25 10.80
CA GLU A 401 22.23 9.70 11.03
C GLU A 401 22.63 10.50 9.80
N ILE A 402 22.13 10.07 8.65
CA ILE A 402 22.33 10.74 7.35
C ILE A 402 21.00 11.18 6.76
N THR A 403 21.07 12.11 5.84
CA THR A 403 19.95 12.54 5.00
C THR A 403 20.28 12.29 3.54
N VAL A 404 19.37 11.66 2.81
CA VAL A 404 19.42 11.56 1.34
C VAL A 404 18.50 12.60 0.73
N ALA A 405 19.03 13.40 -0.20
CA ALA A 405 18.32 14.54 -0.78
C ALA A 405 18.50 14.63 -2.29
N GLY A 406 17.48 15.20 -2.95
CA GLY A 406 17.45 15.44 -4.39
C GLY A 406 16.14 16.09 -4.83
N ARG A 407 15.93 16.14 -6.14
CA ARG A 407 14.62 16.45 -6.72
C ARG A 407 14.06 15.18 -7.36
N LEU A 408 12.81 14.87 -7.08
CA LEU A 408 12.17 13.66 -7.61
C LEU A 408 12.30 13.55 -9.14
N GLN A 409 12.16 14.66 -9.86
CA GLN A 409 12.32 14.66 -11.32
C GLN A 409 13.71 14.17 -11.74
N ASP A 410 14.76 14.68 -11.09
CA ASP A 410 16.16 14.32 -11.40
C ASP A 410 16.46 12.89 -10.92
N MET A 411 15.97 12.51 -9.74
CA MET A 411 16.11 11.17 -9.18
C MET A 411 15.47 10.11 -10.08
N LEU A 412 14.26 10.37 -10.57
CA LEU A 412 13.53 9.43 -11.43
C LEU A 412 14.20 9.26 -12.79
N LEU A 413 14.66 10.34 -13.42
CA LEU A 413 15.44 10.29 -14.66
C LEU A 413 16.84 9.73 -14.46
N GLY A 414 17.40 9.85 -13.27
CA GLY A 414 18.71 9.34 -12.88
C GLY A 414 18.74 7.86 -12.45
N ILE A 415 17.64 7.12 -12.62
CA ILE A 415 17.63 5.68 -12.35
C ILE A 415 18.52 4.97 -13.39
N GLU A 416 19.49 4.22 -12.91
CA GLU A 416 20.46 3.47 -13.72
C GLU A 416 20.17 1.96 -13.79
N GLY A 417 19.33 1.45 -12.88
CA GLY A 417 18.95 0.05 -12.87
C GLY A 417 17.92 -0.32 -11.83
N VAL A 418 17.21 -1.42 -12.09
CA VAL A 418 16.18 -2.00 -11.21
C VAL A 418 16.43 -3.50 -11.13
N ALA A 419 16.50 -4.06 -9.93
CA ALA A 419 16.69 -5.50 -9.72
C ALA A 419 15.37 -6.28 -9.75
N ASP A 420 15.46 -7.58 -10.02
CA ASP A 420 14.32 -8.52 -9.95
C ASP A 420 14.22 -9.17 -8.55
N ASP A 421 14.10 -8.33 -7.53
CA ASP A 421 14.00 -8.73 -6.12
C ASP A 421 12.76 -8.12 -5.43
N ALA A 422 11.71 -7.81 -6.21
CA ALA A 422 10.49 -7.20 -5.70
C ALA A 422 9.79 -8.07 -4.65
N LEU A 423 9.37 -7.45 -3.55
CA LEU A 423 8.70 -8.15 -2.45
C LEU A 423 7.31 -8.65 -2.86
N ARG A 424 7.02 -9.93 -2.59
CA ARG A 424 5.71 -10.56 -2.82
C ARG A 424 4.59 -9.82 -2.08
N ARG A 425 4.85 -9.35 -0.89
CA ARG A 425 3.90 -8.69 0.02
C ARG A 425 3.52 -7.26 -0.35
N SER A 426 4.00 -6.73 -1.47
CA SER A 426 3.70 -5.37 -1.94
C SER A 426 2.73 -5.40 -3.13
N SER A 427 1.82 -4.42 -3.20
CA SER A 427 1.04 -4.14 -4.42
C SER A 427 1.88 -3.41 -5.48
N HIS A 428 2.96 -2.77 -5.06
CA HIS A 428 3.97 -2.20 -5.95
C HIS A 428 5.11 -3.21 -6.11
N LYS A 429 5.12 -3.94 -7.22
CA LYS A 429 6.19 -4.88 -7.59
C LYS A 429 7.37 -4.09 -8.13
N VAL A 430 8.19 -3.62 -7.21
CA VAL A 430 9.35 -2.76 -7.46
C VAL A 430 10.55 -3.39 -6.74
N GLY A 431 11.54 -3.78 -7.49
CA GLY A 431 12.80 -4.28 -6.95
C GLY A 431 13.70 -3.14 -6.45
N SER A 432 14.89 -3.47 -6.00
CA SER A 432 15.90 -2.49 -5.61
C SER A 432 16.20 -1.53 -6.77
N ILE A 433 16.34 -0.23 -6.49
CA ILE A 433 16.54 0.83 -7.49
C ILE A 433 17.88 1.53 -7.26
N LEU A 434 18.73 1.53 -8.29
CA LEU A 434 19.97 2.31 -8.31
C LEU A 434 19.73 3.69 -8.95
N ILE A 435 20.06 4.75 -8.23
CA ILE A 435 20.09 6.14 -8.72
C ILE A 435 21.56 6.57 -8.81
N GLY A 436 21.98 7.08 -9.96
CA GLY A 436 23.38 7.37 -10.26
C GLY A 436 24.01 8.44 -9.39
N SER A 437 23.22 9.40 -8.89
CA SER A 437 23.75 10.45 -8.00
C SER A 437 22.66 11.08 -7.15
N MET A 438 22.90 11.18 -5.85
CA MET A 438 22.09 11.92 -4.89
C MET A 438 22.99 12.64 -3.89
N THR A 439 22.51 13.72 -3.29
CA THR A 439 23.18 14.34 -2.15
C THR A 439 22.95 13.50 -0.90
N VAL A 440 24.02 13.11 -0.24
CA VAL A 440 24.00 12.51 1.10
C VAL A 440 24.61 13.50 2.06
N ALA A 441 23.84 13.97 3.02
CA ALA A 441 24.32 14.83 4.09
C ALA A 441 24.52 14.00 5.35
N GLY A 442 25.72 14.00 5.85
CA GLY A 442 26.15 13.41 7.14
C GLY A 442 26.83 14.47 7.98
N GLN A 443 27.75 14.04 8.84
CA GLN A 443 28.58 14.95 9.67
C GLN A 443 29.77 15.48 8.90
#